data_1b9eeec2ff2ec61df4feaf11ff39bc46
#
_entry.id   1b9eeec2ff2ec61df4feaf11ff39bc46
#
_cell.length_a   1.000
_cell.length_b   1.000
_cell.length_c   1.000
_cell.angle_alpha   90.00
_cell.angle_beta   90.00
_cell.angle_gamma   90.00
#
_symmetry.space_group_name_H-M   'P 1'
#
loop_
_entity.id
_entity.type
_entity.pdbx_description
1 polymer ?
#
loop_
_entity_poly.entity_id
_entity_poly.type
_entity_poly.pdbx_seq_one_letter_code
_entity_poly.pdbx_strand_id
1 'polypeptide(L)'
;MTAADPVQAPARSARYLGGLEGIRGLACLGVISAHSWTHWAPETTPAGLAQSMALGLVLFFAMSGLLISLPFVRDVARGERRTDVRRFALRRIARVFPGYVAIFLLCSFVFRAVYVGNAVVVGRPGSDAGAGMMTDPGDLLANLTLVHTLLPSTVQTGINPSWSLTAELCFYALLPLLLVPLVRWGGGFRRRAFWVAAAPALGFVVLGLAGRAVAEGWWRHTAGMEALTAEFGPNGIAVLTLSFLGIADNFGVGMLVAVVFVWMEKGHLGWLTRRRILVVGTPVVAAAGALTLWAADRHPWFVTAAMGLAATVMLLVLVEPSARRTSSAIVRLFSVRPLEHIGAISLSAYLWHYPVLLLVSRIDRHLGIVGGDEVVTMVWAPFLVAVGSIALGTLTYRLVEKPAMEWAGRR
;
A
#
# COMPACT_ATOMS: atom_id res chain seq x y z
N MET A 1 49.20 0.69 30.59
CA MET A 1 47.97 1.40 30.17
C MET A 1 47.78 1.17 28.69
N THR A 2 47.03 0.11 28.33
CA THR A 2 46.69 -0.27 26.95
C THR A 2 45.46 0.51 26.58
N ALA A 3 45.56 1.32 25.52
CA ALA A 3 44.47 2.07 24.94
C ALA A 3 43.43 1.08 24.42
N ALA A 4 42.18 1.23 24.89
CA ALA A 4 41.02 0.49 24.35
C ALA A 4 40.70 0.96 22.96
N ASP A 5 40.68 0.06 21.97
CA ASP A 5 40.21 0.32 20.61
C ASP A 5 38.76 0.85 20.64
N PRO A 6 38.45 1.89 19.85
CA PRO A 6 37.09 2.36 19.74
C PRO A 6 36.22 1.29 19.08
N VAL A 7 35.24 0.80 19.84
CA VAL A 7 34.18 -0.10 19.34
C VAL A 7 33.60 0.50 18.05
N GLN A 8 33.95 -0.08 16.92
CA GLN A 8 33.36 0.25 15.63
C GLN A 8 31.86 -0.02 15.71
N ALA A 9 31.06 1.05 15.66
CA ALA A 9 29.62 0.95 15.52
C ALA A 9 29.29 0.06 14.32
N PRO A 10 28.36 -0.90 14.43
CA PRO A 10 28.06 -1.81 13.33
C PRO A 10 27.68 -1.01 12.09
N ALA A 11 28.36 -1.30 10.99
CA ALA A 11 28.10 -0.69 9.70
C ALA A 11 26.57 -0.71 9.42
N ARG A 12 25.96 0.46 9.29
CA ARG A 12 24.53 0.62 8.92
C ARG A 12 24.32 -0.02 7.55
N SER A 13 24.05 -1.32 7.57
CA SER A 13 23.77 -2.15 6.41
C SER A 13 22.40 -1.79 5.87
N ALA A 14 22.33 -1.62 4.56
CA ALA A 14 21.23 -1.13 3.76
C ALA A 14 20.97 0.37 3.98
N ARG A 15 21.34 1.20 2.97
CA ARG A 15 21.10 2.64 3.01
C ARG A 15 19.63 2.90 3.35
N TYR A 16 19.41 3.39 4.54
CA TYR A 16 18.09 3.84 5.01
C TYR A 16 17.62 4.95 4.07
N LEU A 17 16.54 4.70 3.33
CA LEU A 17 15.90 5.72 2.50
C LEU A 17 15.06 6.59 3.42
N GLY A 18 15.68 7.64 3.95
CA GLY A 18 15.06 8.53 4.92
C GLY A 18 13.74 9.12 4.40
N GLY A 19 12.79 9.32 5.29
CA GLY A 19 11.48 9.89 4.99
C GLY A 19 10.44 8.91 4.44
N LEU A 20 10.83 7.74 3.89
CA LEU A 20 9.85 6.77 3.36
C LEU A 20 8.98 6.15 4.45
N GLU A 21 9.56 5.87 5.63
CA GLU A 21 8.74 5.37 6.75
C GLU A 21 7.74 6.43 7.22
N GLY A 22 8.14 7.70 7.28
CA GLY A 22 7.22 8.78 7.66
C GLY A 22 6.10 9.00 6.64
N ILE A 23 6.41 8.94 5.34
CA ILE A 23 5.38 8.99 4.29
C ILE A 23 4.43 7.79 4.40
N ARG A 24 4.94 6.59 4.71
CA ARG A 24 4.11 5.42 4.97
C ARG A 24 3.17 5.63 6.15
N GLY A 25 3.68 6.27 7.23
CA GLY A 25 2.88 6.66 8.38
C GLY A 25 1.76 7.63 8.02
N LEU A 26 2.09 8.67 7.23
CA LEU A 26 1.10 9.64 6.77
C LEU A 26 0.06 9.00 5.82
N ALA A 27 0.50 8.13 4.91
CA ALA A 27 -0.38 7.38 4.04
C ALA A 27 -1.37 6.49 4.83
N CYS A 28 -0.89 5.85 5.90
CA CYS A 28 -1.72 5.06 6.81
C CYS A 28 -2.81 5.93 7.48
N LEU A 29 -2.43 7.09 8.02
CA LEU A 29 -3.38 8.03 8.62
C LEU A 29 -4.39 8.55 7.58
N GLY A 30 -3.94 8.83 6.35
CA GLY A 30 -4.84 9.23 5.27
C GLY A 30 -5.90 8.18 4.97
N VAL A 31 -5.51 6.91 4.83
CA VAL A 31 -6.46 5.80 4.59
C VAL A 31 -7.44 5.64 5.76
N ILE A 32 -6.97 5.71 7.00
CA ILE A 32 -7.82 5.65 8.19
C ILE A 32 -8.86 6.78 8.16
N SER A 33 -8.42 8.02 7.86
CA SER A 33 -9.32 9.17 7.77
C SER A 33 -10.35 9.01 6.65
N ALA A 34 -9.92 8.58 5.45
CA ALA A 34 -10.83 8.35 4.32
C ALA A 34 -11.94 7.36 4.67
N HIS A 35 -11.58 6.19 5.24
CA HIS A 35 -12.58 5.19 5.62
C HIS A 35 -13.47 5.65 6.78
N SER A 36 -12.93 6.42 7.73
CA SER A 36 -13.75 7.00 8.81
C SER A 36 -14.77 7.98 8.27
N TRP A 37 -14.39 8.88 7.38
CA TRP A 37 -15.30 9.85 6.77
C TRP A 37 -16.36 9.18 5.90
N THR A 38 -15.97 8.28 5.02
CA THR A 38 -16.94 7.56 4.16
C THR A 38 -17.88 6.67 4.97
N HIS A 39 -17.49 6.27 6.18
CA HIS A 39 -18.32 5.48 7.06
C HIS A 39 -19.33 6.31 7.87
N TRP A 40 -18.93 7.44 8.47
CA TRP A 40 -19.82 8.23 9.33
C TRP A 40 -20.44 9.45 8.64
N ALA A 41 -19.80 10.00 7.61
CA ALA A 41 -20.22 11.21 6.94
C ALA A 41 -20.19 11.07 5.39
N PRO A 42 -20.80 10.01 4.80
CA PRO A 42 -20.71 9.77 3.37
C PRO A 42 -21.33 10.89 2.53
N GLU A 43 -22.40 11.52 3.01
CA GLU A 43 -23.13 12.58 2.29
C GLU A 43 -22.42 13.94 2.34
N THR A 44 -21.66 14.19 3.40
CA THR A 44 -21.10 15.53 3.69
C THR A 44 -19.60 15.59 3.44
N THR A 45 -18.92 14.44 3.38
CA THR A 45 -17.51 14.40 3.05
C THR A 45 -17.29 14.83 1.61
N PRO A 46 -16.50 15.90 1.35
CA PRO A 46 -16.19 16.28 -0.02
C PRO A 46 -15.53 15.11 -0.75
N ALA A 47 -16.12 14.68 -1.87
CA ALA A 47 -15.62 13.54 -2.65
C ALA A 47 -14.12 13.66 -2.98
N GLY A 48 -13.66 14.87 -3.32
CA GLY A 48 -12.25 15.14 -3.57
C GLY A 48 -11.35 14.95 -2.35
N LEU A 49 -11.85 15.14 -1.11
CA LEU A 49 -11.07 14.94 0.11
C LEU A 49 -10.89 13.44 0.38
N ALA A 50 -11.95 12.64 0.35
CA ALA A 50 -11.89 11.20 0.54
C ALA A 50 -11.00 10.54 -0.54
N GLN A 51 -11.15 10.95 -1.79
CA GLN A 51 -10.31 10.47 -2.92
C GLN A 51 -8.84 10.86 -2.73
N SER A 52 -8.56 12.09 -2.27
CA SER A 52 -7.17 12.53 -2.02
C SER A 52 -6.52 11.68 -0.91
N MET A 53 -7.29 11.28 0.09
CA MET A 53 -6.79 10.39 1.15
C MET A 53 -6.59 8.95 0.65
N ALA A 54 -7.34 8.51 -0.36
CA ALA A 54 -7.11 7.23 -1.05
C ALA A 54 -5.73 7.16 -1.73
N LEU A 55 -5.08 8.31 -2.02
CA LEU A 55 -3.66 8.37 -2.43
C LEU A 55 -2.74 7.61 -1.47
N GLY A 56 -3.09 7.48 -0.19
CA GLY A 56 -2.38 6.66 0.78
C GLY A 56 -2.18 5.21 0.29
N LEU A 57 -3.20 4.59 -0.29
CA LEU A 57 -3.12 3.21 -0.82
C LEU A 57 -2.21 3.13 -2.05
N VAL A 58 -2.32 4.09 -2.97
CA VAL A 58 -1.45 4.18 -4.16
C VAL A 58 0.01 4.31 -3.73
N LEU A 59 0.29 5.13 -2.71
CA LEU A 59 1.63 5.27 -2.13
C LEU A 59 2.14 3.96 -1.52
N PHE A 60 1.30 3.18 -0.83
CA PHE A 60 1.70 1.87 -0.32
C PHE A 60 2.14 0.94 -1.45
N PHE A 61 1.37 0.82 -2.52
CA PHE A 61 1.73 -0.02 -3.66
C PHE A 61 2.97 0.50 -4.39
N ALA A 62 3.10 1.81 -4.60
CA ALA A 62 4.27 2.39 -5.23
C ALA A 62 5.54 2.22 -4.36
N MET A 63 5.44 2.39 -3.03
CA MET A 63 6.55 2.11 -2.12
C MET A 63 6.92 0.61 -2.09
N SER A 64 5.93 -0.29 -2.16
CA SER A 64 6.19 -1.73 -2.31
C SER A 64 6.90 -2.00 -3.64
N GLY A 65 6.43 -1.41 -4.74
CA GLY A 65 7.11 -1.47 -6.04
C GLY A 65 8.56 -1.01 -5.97
N LEU A 66 8.82 0.11 -5.33
CA LEU A 66 10.17 0.66 -5.14
C LEU A 66 11.05 -0.25 -4.26
N LEU A 67 10.64 -0.46 -3.01
CA LEU A 67 11.53 -1.06 -2.00
C LEU A 67 11.77 -2.55 -2.24
N ILE A 68 10.77 -3.25 -2.75
CA ILE A 68 10.81 -4.70 -2.91
C ILE A 68 11.53 -5.09 -4.19
N SER A 69 11.41 -4.29 -5.27
CA SER A 69 12.12 -4.54 -6.51
C SER A 69 13.60 -4.11 -6.46
N LEU A 70 13.96 -3.20 -5.57
CA LEU A 70 15.29 -2.60 -5.51
C LEU A 70 16.47 -3.59 -5.48
N PRO A 71 16.46 -4.71 -4.72
CA PRO A 71 17.52 -5.71 -4.77
C PRO A 71 17.65 -6.35 -6.15
N PHE A 72 16.55 -6.72 -6.76
CA PHE A 72 16.53 -7.36 -8.09
C PHE A 72 16.94 -6.40 -9.22
N VAL A 73 16.51 -5.14 -9.15
CA VAL A 73 16.94 -4.08 -10.08
C VAL A 73 18.44 -3.88 -9.99
N ARG A 74 19.02 -3.90 -8.78
CA ARG A 74 20.48 -3.85 -8.60
C ARG A 74 21.19 -5.06 -9.17
N ASP A 75 20.60 -6.26 -9.08
CA ASP A 75 21.15 -7.47 -9.66
C ASP A 75 21.18 -7.38 -11.21
N VAL A 76 20.07 -6.95 -11.84
CA VAL A 76 20.00 -6.70 -13.28
C VAL A 76 21.01 -5.63 -13.69
N ALA A 77 21.11 -4.52 -12.96
CA ALA A 77 22.06 -3.45 -13.28
C ALA A 77 23.52 -3.89 -13.19
N ARG A 78 23.85 -4.85 -12.33
CA ARG A 78 25.20 -5.43 -12.22
C ARG A 78 25.46 -6.54 -13.22
N GLY A 79 24.43 -7.22 -13.71
CA GLY A 79 24.54 -8.48 -14.45
C GLY A 79 24.95 -9.66 -13.56
N GLU A 80 24.71 -9.57 -12.27
CA GLU A 80 25.13 -10.55 -11.26
C GLU A 80 24.01 -10.75 -10.25
N ARG A 81 23.59 -12.03 -10.08
CA ARG A 81 22.56 -12.39 -9.09
C ARG A 81 23.18 -12.46 -7.69
N ARG A 82 22.74 -11.58 -6.80
CA ARG A 82 23.09 -11.56 -5.36
C ARG A 82 21.88 -11.77 -4.46
N THR A 83 20.69 -11.57 -5.02
CA THR A 83 19.44 -11.71 -4.24
C THR A 83 19.06 -13.18 -4.13
N ASP A 84 19.00 -13.66 -2.88
CA ASP A 84 18.49 -14.99 -2.57
C ASP A 84 16.95 -14.95 -2.54
N VAL A 85 16.32 -15.61 -3.53
CA VAL A 85 14.87 -15.65 -3.72
C VAL A 85 14.17 -16.37 -2.57
N ARG A 86 14.77 -17.43 -2.00
CA ARG A 86 14.20 -18.15 -0.86
C ARG A 86 14.16 -17.27 0.38
N ARG A 87 15.26 -16.62 0.68
CA ARG A 87 15.35 -15.68 1.81
C ARG A 87 14.44 -14.48 1.62
N PHE A 88 14.32 -13.99 0.39
CA PHE A 88 13.35 -12.96 0.02
C PHE A 88 11.91 -13.41 0.33
N ALA A 89 11.49 -14.57 -0.15
CA ALA A 89 10.14 -15.10 0.07
C ALA A 89 9.84 -15.30 1.57
N LEU A 90 10.77 -15.92 2.32
CA LEU A 90 10.62 -16.10 3.77
C LEU A 90 10.41 -14.78 4.52
N ARG A 91 11.18 -13.73 4.17
CA ARG A 91 11.03 -12.41 4.78
C ARG A 91 9.70 -11.76 4.45
N ARG A 92 9.14 -11.96 3.25
CA ARG A 92 7.84 -11.42 2.85
C ARG A 92 6.71 -12.16 3.56
N ILE A 93 6.75 -13.50 3.59
CA ILE A 93 5.79 -14.31 4.34
C ILE A 93 5.80 -13.94 5.82
N ALA A 94 6.97 -13.86 6.45
CA ALA A 94 7.10 -13.49 7.85
C ALA A 94 6.65 -12.02 8.14
N ARG A 95 6.67 -11.16 7.15
CA ARG A 95 6.19 -9.77 7.27
C ARG A 95 4.67 -9.68 7.26
N VAL A 96 3.99 -10.52 6.45
CA VAL A 96 2.55 -10.38 6.17
C VAL A 96 1.72 -11.36 7.01
N PHE A 97 1.98 -12.65 6.87
CA PHE A 97 1.06 -13.70 7.37
C PHE A 97 0.90 -13.73 8.89
N PRO A 98 1.96 -13.69 9.74
CA PRO A 98 1.77 -13.82 11.18
C PRO A 98 0.90 -12.71 11.76
N GLY A 99 1.15 -11.44 11.36
CA GLY A 99 0.36 -10.29 11.79
C GLY A 99 -1.08 -10.38 11.29
N TYR A 100 -1.27 -10.66 10.00
CA TYR A 100 -2.59 -10.80 9.41
C TYR A 100 -3.43 -11.89 10.07
N VAL A 101 -2.89 -13.11 10.19
CA VAL A 101 -3.62 -14.24 10.79
C VAL A 101 -4.00 -13.95 12.24
N ALA A 102 -3.06 -13.40 13.04
CA ALA A 102 -3.34 -13.04 14.43
C ALA A 102 -4.48 -11.99 14.53
N ILE A 103 -4.43 -10.93 13.73
CA ILE A 103 -5.46 -9.89 13.71
C ILE A 103 -6.78 -10.48 13.23
N PHE A 104 -6.79 -11.25 12.14
CA PHE A 104 -8.01 -11.84 11.59
C PHE A 104 -8.71 -12.78 12.60
N LEU A 105 -7.95 -13.66 13.27
CA LEU A 105 -8.51 -14.56 14.27
C LEU A 105 -9.07 -13.79 15.49
N LEU A 106 -8.34 -12.80 15.99
CA LEU A 106 -8.82 -11.94 17.07
C LEU A 106 -10.09 -11.17 16.65
N CYS A 107 -10.09 -10.57 15.46
CA CYS A 107 -11.23 -9.80 14.97
C CYS A 107 -12.44 -10.67 14.69
N SER A 108 -12.27 -11.90 14.17
CA SER A 108 -13.37 -12.81 13.90
C SER A 108 -13.93 -13.44 15.19
N PHE A 109 -13.08 -14.07 16.00
CA PHE A 109 -13.55 -14.93 17.07
C PHE A 109 -13.70 -14.22 18.43
N VAL A 110 -12.92 -13.14 18.68
CA VAL A 110 -12.98 -12.40 19.95
C VAL A 110 -13.85 -11.16 19.80
N PHE A 111 -13.51 -10.28 18.85
CA PHE A 111 -14.19 -9.00 18.70
C PHE A 111 -15.46 -9.06 17.83
N ARG A 112 -15.61 -10.10 17.00
CA ARG A 112 -16.72 -10.24 16.05
C ARG A 112 -16.85 -8.99 15.18
N ALA A 113 -15.75 -8.53 14.66
CA ALA A 113 -15.58 -7.28 13.92
C ALA A 113 -14.92 -7.53 12.53
N VAL A 114 -15.33 -8.60 11.86
CA VAL A 114 -15.05 -8.89 10.45
C VAL A 114 -16.35 -8.98 9.67
N TYR A 115 -16.37 -8.61 8.42
CA TYR A 115 -17.53 -8.81 7.57
C TYR A 115 -17.73 -10.28 7.24
N VAL A 116 -18.93 -10.82 7.54
CA VAL A 116 -19.31 -12.20 7.25
C VAL A 116 -19.91 -12.39 5.85
N GLY A 117 -20.16 -11.31 5.15
CA GLY A 117 -20.55 -11.24 3.74
C GLY A 117 -19.85 -10.07 3.08
N ASN A 118 -20.14 -9.81 1.79
CA ASN A 118 -19.55 -8.68 1.07
C ASN A 118 -19.91 -7.35 1.75
N ALA A 119 -18.90 -6.56 2.12
CA ALA A 119 -19.07 -5.34 2.90
C ALA A 119 -20.00 -4.29 2.25
N VAL A 120 -20.05 -4.21 0.91
CA VAL A 120 -20.95 -3.29 0.19
C VAL A 120 -22.41 -3.73 0.29
N VAL A 121 -22.66 -5.03 0.35
CA VAL A 121 -24.02 -5.59 0.43
C VAL A 121 -24.55 -5.56 1.86
N VAL A 122 -23.76 -5.99 2.83
CA VAL A 122 -24.20 -6.16 4.23
C VAL A 122 -23.89 -4.95 5.12
N GLY A 123 -22.89 -4.15 4.78
CA GLY A 123 -22.50 -2.97 5.53
C GLY A 123 -23.52 -1.84 5.48
N ARG A 124 -23.50 -0.98 6.46
CA ARG A 124 -24.29 0.26 6.51
C ARG A 124 -23.43 1.36 7.11
N PRO A 125 -23.46 2.58 6.53
CA PRO A 125 -22.77 3.73 7.11
C PRO A 125 -23.10 3.96 8.57
N GLY A 126 -22.12 4.37 9.36
CA GLY A 126 -22.30 4.67 10.79
C GLY A 126 -22.64 3.47 11.68
N SER A 127 -22.51 2.24 11.18
CA SER A 127 -22.89 1.04 11.94
C SER A 127 -21.90 -0.12 11.76
N ASP A 128 -22.02 -1.12 12.64
CA ASP A 128 -21.31 -2.40 12.52
C ASP A 128 -22.15 -3.48 11.80
N ALA A 129 -23.14 -3.09 10.99
CA ALA A 129 -23.98 -4.01 10.23
C ALA A 129 -23.11 -4.92 9.34
N GLY A 130 -23.45 -6.21 9.30
CA GLY A 130 -22.71 -7.22 8.56
C GLY A 130 -21.42 -7.71 9.23
N ALA A 131 -21.02 -7.11 10.37
CA ALA A 131 -19.89 -7.58 11.14
C ALA A 131 -20.30 -8.74 12.09
N GLY A 132 -19.41 -9.74 12.19
CA GLY A 132 -19.70 -10.91 13.02
C GLY A 132 -18.51 -11.82 13.20
N MET A 133 -18.82 -13.06 13.62
CA MET A 133 -17.86 -14.16 13.66
C MET A 133 -17.99 -14.98 12.38
N MET A 134 -16.91 -15.11 11.64
CA MET A 134 -16.87 -15.94 10.43
C MET A 134 -16.78 -17.41 10.83
N THR A 135 -17.80 -18.18 10.51
CA THR A 135 -17.88 -19.60 10.88
C THR A 135 -17.94 -20.55 9.69
N ASP A 136 -18.25 -20.05 8.50
CA ASP A 136 -18.20 -20.87 7.30
C ASP A 136 -16.75 -21.30 7.00
N PRO A 137 -16.48 -22.63 6.85
CA PRO A 137 -15.14 -23.12 6.65
C PRO A 137 -14.50 -22.66 5.33
N GLY A 138 -15.31 -22.47 4.28
CA GLY A 138 -14.86 -22.02 2.97
C GLY A 138 -14.40 -20.56 3.04
N ASP A 139 -15.21 -19.69 3.65
CA ASP A 139 -14.90 -18.27 3.85
C ASP A 139 -13.68 -18.09 4.77
N LEU A 140 -13.61 -18.88 5.86
CA LEU A 140 -12.44 -18.91 6.75
C LEU A 140 -11.16 -19.26 5.99
N LEU A 141 -11.18 -20.34 5.23
CA LEU A 141 -10.01 -20.78 4.45
C LEU A 141 -9.63 -19.73 3.41
N ALA A 142 -10.61 -19.19 2.68
CA ALA A 142 -10.36 -18.16 1.68
C ALA A 142 -9.72 -16.89 2.28
N ASN A 143 -10.19 -16.46 3.46
CA ASN A 143 -9.62 -15.32 4.17
C ASN A 143 -8.24 -15.64 4.75
N LEU A 144 -8.07 -16.75 5.49
CA LEU A 144 -6.79 -17.12 6.08
C LEU A 144 -5.66 -17.29 5.06
N THR A 145 -5.99 -17.72 3.85
CA THR A 145 -5.03 -17.86 2.74
C THR A 145 -4.90 -16.64 1.85
N LEU A 146 -5.68 -15.57 2.12
CA LEU A 146 -5.74 -14.34 1.32
C LEU A 146 -6.18 -14.58 -0.16
N VAL A 147 -6.91 -15.65 -0.44
CA VAL A 147 -7.50 -15.88 -1.77
C VAL A 147 -8.94 -15.35 -1.89
N HIS A 148 -9.54 -14.89 -0.81
CA HIS A 148 -10.91 -14.34 -0.76
C HIS A 148 -11.16 -13.24 -1.80
N THR A 149 -10.17 -12.45 -2.16
CA THR A 149 -10.27 -11.41 -3.18
C THR A 149 -10.41 -11.95 -4.60
N LEU A 150 -10.02 -13.20 -4.84
CA LEU A 150 -10.03 -13.81 -6.17
C LEU A 150 -11.35 -14.53 -6.50
N LEU A 151 -12.31 -14.53 -5.58
CA LEU A 151 -13.60 -15.19 -5.71
C LEU A 151 -14.74 -14.19 -5.52
N PRO A 152 -15.70 -14.10 -6.46
CA PRO A 152 -16.85 -13.18 -6.32
C PRO A 152 -17.67 -13.41 -5.04
N SER A 153 -17.74 -14.64 -4.54
CA SER A 153 -18.49 -14.99 -3.33
C SER A 153 -17.86 -14.48 -2.04
N THR A 154 -16.53 -14.29 -2.02
CA THR A 154 -15.79 -13.93 -0.81
C THR A 154 -15.07 -12.59 -0.91
N VAL A 155 -15.12 -11.91 -2.06
CA VAL A 155 -14.53 -10.59 -2.22
C VAL A 155 -15.14 -9.60 -1.22
N GLN A 156 -14.31 -8.78 -0.56
CA GLN A 156 -14.72 -7.82 0.47
C GLN A 156 -15.37 -8.47 1.73
N THR A 157 -15.08 -9.75 2.01
CA THR A 157 -15.35 -10.38 3.30
C THR A 157 -14.14 -10.28 4.23
N GLY A 158 -14.31 -10.64 5.48
CA GLY A 158 -13.23 -10.64 6.48
C GLY A 158 -12.83 -9.24 6.93
N ILE A 159 -11.52 -8.98 7.00
CA ILE A 159 -10.99 -7.63 7.24
C ILE A 159 -11.03 -6.87 5.92
N ASN A 160 -11.96 -5.95 5.76
CA ASN A 160 -12.26 -5.29 4.49
C ASN A 160 -11.02 -4.85 3.68
N PRO A 161 -10.01 -4.14 4.24
CA PRO A 161 -8.85 -3.70 3.48
C PRO A 161 -7.83 -4.82 3.14
N SER A 162 -8.04 -6.06 3.58
CA SER A 162 -7.07 -7.15 3.37
C SER A 162 -6.96 -7.61 1.91
N TRP A 163 -7.87 -7.20 1.03
CA TRP A 163 -7.77 -7.44 -0.41
C TRP A 163 -6.44 -6.95 -1.01
N SER A 164 -5.91 -5.84 -0.48
CA SER A 164 -4.64 -5.26 -0.91
C SER A 164 -3.44 -6.19 -0.67
N LEU A 165 -3.50 -7.03 0.37
CA LEU A 165 -2.47 -8.04 0.66
C LEU A 165 -2.44 -9.16 -0.38
N THR A 166 -3.60 -9.56 -0.92
CA THR A 166 -3.67 -10.54 -2.02
C THR A 166 -2.89 -10.03 -3.22
N ALA A 167 -3.11 -8.78 -3.62
CA ALA A 167 -2.39 -8.17 -4.73
C ALA A 167 -0.88 -8.02 -4.44
N GLU A 168 -0.51 -7.70 -3.20
CA GLU A 168 0.88 -7.60 -2.79
C GLU A 168 1.58 -8.98 -2.82
N LEU A 169 0.92 -10.05 -2.42
CA LEU A 169 1.44 -11.43 -2.53
C LEU A 169 1.64 -11.84 -3.99
N CYS A 170 0.72 -11.49 -4.89
CA CYS A 170 0.92 -11.71 -6.33
C CYS A 170 2.17 -10.96 -6.83
N PHE A 171 2.36 -9.72 -6.42
CA PHE A 171 3.57 -8.96 -6.73
C PHE A 171 4.84 -9.65 -6.22
N TYR A 172 4.85 -10.14 -4.97
CA TYR A 172 5.99 -10.88 -4.41
C TYR A 172 6.35 -12.13 -5.20
N ALA A 173 5.35 -12.86 -5.68
CA ALA A 173 5.57 -14.06 -6.49
C ALA A 173 6.07 -13.73 -7.90
N LEU A 174 5.47 -12.75 -8.57
CA LEU A 174 5.81 -12.38 -9.95
C LEU A 174 7.17 -11.70 -10.07
N LEU A 175 7.57 -10.90 -9.10
CA LEU A 175 8.78 -10.10 -9.16
C LEU A 175 10.06 -10.93 -9.41
N PRO A 176 10.38 -11.98 -8.62
CA PRO A 176 11.57 -12.79 -8.90
C PRO A 176 11.45 -13.58 -10.20
N LEU A 177 10.25 -14.04 -10.58
CA LEU A 177 10.02 -14.76 -11.83
C LEU A 177 10.36 -13.90 -13.05
N LEU A 178 10.09 -12.59 -12.97
CA LEU A 178 10.36 -11.65 -14.07
C LEU A 178 11.79 -11.12 -14.04
N LEU A 179 12.33 -10.72 -12.88
CA LEU A 179 13.61 -10.02 -12.82
C LEU A 179 14.83 -10.95 -12.76
N VAL A 180 14.73 -12.15 -12.16
CA VAL A 180 15.87 -13.07 -12.06
C VAL A 180 16.37 -13.54 -13.44
N PRO A 181 15.51 -13.94 -14.40
CA PRO A 181 15.97 -14.30 -15.75
C PRO A 181 16.65 -13.16 -16.51
N LEU A 182 16.28 -11.91 -16.18
CA LEU A 182 16.81 -10.72 -16.87
C LEU A 182 18.23 -10.34 -16.44
N VAL A 183 18.73 -10.87 -15.33
CA VAL A 183 20.09 -10.57 -14.82
C VAL A 183 21.16 -10.86 -15.89
N ARG A 184 21.01 -11.95 -16.64
CA ARG A 184 21.94 -12.33 -17.74
C ARG A 184 22.02 -11.31 -18.89
N TRP A 185 20.97 -10.47 -19.04
CA TRP A 185 20.85 -9.51 -20.14
C TRP A 185 21.22 -8.09 -19.69
N GLY A 186 21.43 -7.93 -18.39
CA GLY A 186 21.84 -6.68 -17.75
C GLY A 186 23.35 -6.45 -17.82
N GLY A 187 23.85 -5.73 -16.83
CA GLY A 187 25.27 -5.51 -16.59
C GLY A 187 25.81 -4.17 -17.07
N GLY A 188 26.77 -3.64 -16.31
CA GLY A 188 27.57 -2.47 -16.64
C GLY A 188 26.84 -1.13 -16.63
N PHE A 189 25.65 -1.00 -16.08
CA PHE A 189 24.85 0.25 -16.05
C PHE A 189 24.67 0.91 -17.43
N ARG A 190 24.79 0.16 -18.51
CA ARG A 190 24.63 0.66 -19.87
C ARG A 190 23.15 0.97 -20.16
N ARG A 191 22.90 1.74 -21.21
CA ARG A 191 21.53 2.07 -21.67
C ARG A 191 20.66 0.83 -21.88
N ARG A 192 21.22 -0.27 -22.40
CA ARG A 192 20.52 -1.56 -22.54
C ARG A 192 20.07 -2.11 -21.19
N ALA A 193 20.96 -2.15 -20.18
CA ALA A 193 20.64 -2.65 -18.84
C ALA A 193 19.54 -1.82 -18.15
N PHE A 194 19.50 -0.50 -18.42
CA PHE A 194 18.41 0.36 -17.96
C PHE A 194 17.05 -0.13 -18.49
N TRP A 195 16.95 -0.32 -19.79
CA TRP A 195 15.71 -0.75 -20.40
C TRP A 195 15.33 -2.20 -20.04
N VAL A 196 16.30 -3.08 -19.89
CA VAL A 196 16.08 -4.45 -19.38
C VAL A 196 15.50 -4.42 -17.97
N ALA A 197 15.99 -3.54 -17.09
CA ALA A 197 15.46 -3.40 -15.73
C ALA A 197 14.09 -2.68 -15.70
N ALA A 198 13.86 -1.74 -16.64
CA ALA A 198 12.60 -0.98 -16.71
C ALA A 198 11.46 -1.76 -17.40
N ALA A 199 11.76 -2.71 -18.28
CA ALA A 199 10.74 -3.42 -19.05
C ALA A 199 9.66 -4.12 -18.19
N PRO A 200 9.97 -4.86 -17.11
CA PRO A 200 8.94 -5.43 -16.25
C PRO A 200 8.07 -4.36 -15.55
N ALA A 201 8.68 -3.25 -15.16
CA ALA A 201 7.95 -2.14 -14.54
C ALA A 201 6.96 -1.50 -15.52
N LEU A 202 7.39 -1.25 -16.76
CA LEU A 202 6.52 -0.77 -17.85
C LEU A 202 5.45 -1.81 -18.18
N GLY A 203 5.79 -3.09 -18.18
CA GLY A 203 4.83 -4.20 -18.34
C GLY A 203 3.73 -4.16 -17.27
N PHE A 204 4.09 -3.91 -16.02
CA PHE A 204 3.10 -3.76 -14.93
C PHE A 204 2.24 -2.51 -15.08
N VAL A 205 2.82 -1.39 -15.54
CA VAL A 205 2.01 -0.19 -15.85
C VAL A 205 1.00 -0.48 -16.94
N VAL A 206 1.41 -1.10 -18.04
CA VAL A 206 0.50 -1.47 -19.14
C VAL A 206 -0.55 -2.48 -18.67
N LEU A 207 -0.16 -3.49 -17.88
CA LEU A 207 -1.06 -4.51 -17.36
C LEU A 207 -2.15 -3.90 -16.47
N GLY A 208 -1.77 -3.02 -15.52
CA GLY A 208 -2.72 -2.36 -14.64
C GLY A 208 -3.69 -1.45 -15.40
N LEU A 209 -3.18 -0.64 -16.33
CA LEU A 209 -4.03 0.20 -17.18
C LEU A 209 -4.98 -0.63 -18.05
N ALA A 210 -4.51 -1.75 -18.62
CA ALA A 210 -5.34 -2.66 -19.39
C ALA A 210 -6.42 -3.33 -18.51
N GLY A 211 -6.05 -3.79 -17.29
CA GLY A 211 -7.00 -4.34 -16.33
C GLY A 211 -8.11 -3.36 -15.96
N ARG A 212 -7.76 -2.09 -15.73
CA ARG A 212 -8.73 -1.01 -15.48
C ARG A 212 -9.64 -0.77 -16.68
N ALA A 213 -9.07 -0.71 -17.89
CA ALA A 213 -9.85 -0.52 -19.11
C ALA A 213 -10.85 -1.67 -19.34
N VAL A 214 -10.43 -2.91 -19.07
CA VAL A 214 -11.32 -4.08 -19.15
C VAL A 214 -12.41 -4.01 -18.08
N ALA A 215 -12.07 -3.68 -16.83
CA ALA A 215 -13.05 -3.57 -15.73
C ALA A 215 -14.09 -2.48 -16.04
N GLU A 216 -13.64 -1.30 -16.45
CA GLU A 216 -14.54 -0.19 -16.81
C GLU A 216 -15.38 -0.54 -18.06
N GLY A 217 -14.78 -1.13 -19.08
CA GLY A 217 -15.52 -1.60 -20.26
C GLY A 217 -16.59 -2.63 -19.88
N TRP A 218 -16.26 -3.60 -19.02
CA TRP A 218 -17.23 -4.57 -18.54
C TRP A 218 -18.37 -3.91 -17.76
N TRP A 219 -18.04 -3.01 -16.83
CA TRP A 219 -19.05 -2.25 -16.09
C TRP A 219 -20.01 -1.46 -17.00
N ARG A 220 -19.47 -0.72 -17.98
CA ARG A 220 -20.28 0.09 -18.91
C ARG A 220 -21.24 -0.75 -19.76
N HIS A 221 -20.92 -2.03 -19.98
CA HIS A 221 -21.80 -2.97 -20.69
C HIS A 221 -22.74 -3.73 -19.76
N THR A 222 -22.67 -3.52 -18.43
CA THR A 222 -23.56 -4.15 -17.45
C THR A 222 -24.66 -3.18 -17.05
N ALA A 223 -25.84 -3.32 -17.64
CA ALA A 223 -26.94 -2.39 -17.43
C ALA A 223 -27.36 -2.32 -15.94
N GLY A 224 -27.56 -1.12 -15.42
CA GLY A 224 -28.13 -0.89 -14.08
C GLY A 224 -27.19 -1.16 -12.89
N MET A 225 -25.93 -1.48 -13.12
CA MET A 225 -24.97 -1.70 -12.01
C MET A 225 -24.32 -0.38 -11.60
N GLU A 226 -24.48 -0.01 -10.32
CA GLU A 226 -23.81 1.15 -9.75
C GLU A 226 -22.27 0.93 -9.67
N ALA A 227 -21.51 2.01 -9.84
CA ALA A 227 -20.04 1.94 -9.85
C ALA A 227 -19.46 1.33 -8.57
N LEU A 228 -19.99 1.69 -7.39
CA LEU A 228 -19.54 1.14 -6.11
C LEU A 228 -19.75 -0.39 -6.04
N THR A 229 -20.91 -0.87 -6.51
CA THR A 229 -21.21 -2.31 -6.57
C THR A 229 -20.34 -3.02 -7.59
N ALA A 230 -20.05 -2.39 -8.72
CA ALA A 230 -19.13 -2.94 -9.73
C ALA A 230 -17.72 -3.08 -9.17
N GLU A 231 -17.23 -2.05 -8.46
CA GLU A 231 -15.85 -2.00 -7.98
C GLU A 231 -15.60 -2.88 -6.74
N PHE A 232 -16.59 -3.02 -5.84
CA PHE A 232 -16.41 -3.68 -4.54
C PHE A 232 -17.46 -4.75 -4.22
N GLY A 233 -18.51 -4.90 -5.02
CA GLY A 233 -19.57 -5.88 -4.78
C GLY A 233 -19.18 -7.32 -5.12
N PRO A 234 -20.04 -8.32 -4.84
CA PRO A 234 -19.76 -9.74 -5.05
C PRO A 234 -19.87 -10.11 -6.54
N ASN A 235 -18.96 -9.64 -7.37
CA ASN A 235 -18.98 -9.82 -8.83
C ASN A 235 -17.58 -9.94 -9.43
N GLY A 236 -17.50 -10.35 -10.69
CA GLY A 236 -16.24 -10.55 -11.42
C GLY A 236 -15.49 -9.26 -11.73
N ILE A 237 -16.18 -8.11 -11.85
CA ILE A 237 -15.55 -6.81 -12.08
C ILE A 237 -14.77 -6.40 -10.83
N ALA A 238 -15.36 -6.57 -9.64
CA ALA A 238 -14.70 -6.33 -8.36
C ALA A 238 -13.44 -7.22 -8.19
N VAL A 239 -13.55 -8.51 -8.53
CA VAL A 239 -12.40 -9.42 -8.52
C VAL A 239 -11.28 -8.92 -9.43
N LEU A 240 -11.59 -8.51 -10.66
CA LEU A 240 -10.60 -7.95 -11.58
C LEU A 240 -9.99 -6.66 -11.04
N THR A 241 -10.82 -5.74 -10.56
CA THR A 241 -10.41 -4.41 -10.07
C THR A 241 -9.49 -4.50 -8.84
N LEU A 242 -9.83 -5.37 -7.88
CA LEU A 242 -9.11 -5.54 -6.62
C LEU A 242 -7.95 -6.55 -6.72
N SER A 243 -7.86 -7.28 -7.84
CA SER A 243 -6.72 -8.17 -8.10
C SER A 243 -5.47 -7.40 -8.52
N PHE A 244 -4.35 -8.12 -8.57
CA PHE A 244 -3.11 -7.57 -9.10
C PHE A 244 -3.25 -7.00 -10.53
N LEU A 245 -4.13 -7.58 -11.35
CA LEU A 245 -4.36 -7.11 -12.73
C LEU A 245 -4.95 -5.69 -12.78
N GLY A 246 -5.81 -5.34 -11.82
CA GLY A 246 -6.44 -4.01 -11.76
C GLY A 246 -5.57 -2.92 -11.15
N ILE A 247 -4.46 -3.27 -10.46
CA ILE A 247 -3.62 -2.31 -9.72
C ILE A 247 -2.12 -2.44 -9.98
N ALA A 248 -1.71 -3.28 -10.94
CA ALA A 248 -0.30 -3.52 -11.26
C ALA A 248 0.47 -2.25 -11.64
N ASP A 249 -0.20 -1.27 -12.25
CA ASP A 249 0.35 0.04 -12.59
C ASP A 249 0.94 0.75 -11.36
N ASN A 250 0.30 0.66 -10.21
CA ASN A 250 0.77 1.30 -8.98
C ASN A 250 2.09 0.67 -8.47
N PHE A 251 2.28 -0.65 -8.60
CA PHE A 251 3.56 -1.30 -8.36
C PHE A 251 4.58 -0.93 -9.44
N GLY A 252 4.15 -0.90 -10.70
CA GLY A 252 4.97 -0.58 -11.86
C GLY A 252 5.64 0.79 -11.75
N VAL A 253 4.91 1.83 -11.35
CA VAL A 253 5.49 3.18 -11.17
C VAL A 253 6.54 3.20 -10.05
N GLY A 254 6.31 2.47 -8.95
CA GLY A 254 7.30 2.31 -7.89
C GLY A 254 8.56 1.59 -8.35
N MET A 255 8.42 0.54 -9.16
CA MET A 255 9.55 -0.16 -9.78
C MET A 255 10.34 0.75 -10.73
N LEU A 256 9.68 1.63 -11.50
CA LEU A 256 10.36 2.63 -12.33
C LEU A 256 11.19 3.58 -11.47
N VAL A 257 10.66 4.02 -10.33
CA VAL A 257 11.43 4.83 -9.36
C VAL A 257 12.65 4.05 -8.84
N ALA A 258 12.54 2.74 -8.59
CA ALA A 258 13.68 1.90 -8.20
C ALA A 258 14.76 1.85 -9.28
N VAL A 259 14.38 1.71 -10.56
CA VAL A 259 15.33 1.75 -11.69
C VAL A 259 16.03 3.11 -11.74
N VAL A 260 15.28 4.21 -11.74
CA VAL A 260 15.84 5.58 -11.76
C VAL A 260 16.78 5.78 -10.57
N PHE A 261 16.37 5.37 -9.37
CA PHE A 261 17.17 5.47 -8.15
C PHE A 261 18.54 4.75 -8.29
N VAL A 262 18.54 3.49 -8.77
CA VAL A 262 19.77 2.71 -8.91
C VAL A 262 20.73 3.35 -9.94
N TRP A 263 20.22 3.92 -11.02
CA TRP A 263 21.04 4.63 -12.00
C TRP A 263 21.53 5.99 -11.50
N MET A 264 20.71 6.73 -10.72
CA MET A 264 21.17 7.94 -10.02
C MET A 264 22.26 7.63 -8.99
N GLU A 265 22.07 6.57 -8.17
CA GLU A 265 23.02 6.12 -7.15
C GLU A 265 24.42 5.83 -7.74
N LYS A 266 24.48 5.46 -9.00
CA LYS A 266 25.71 5.17 -9.75
C LYS A 266 26.22 6.35 -10.60
N GLY A 267 25.57 7.51 -10.54
CA GLY A 267 25.99 8.73 -11.23
C GLY A 267 25.57 8.82 -12.70
N HIS A 268 24.85 7.81 -13.25
CA HIS A 268 24.47 7.79 -14.68
C HIS A 268 23.34 8.78 -15.05
N LEU A 269 22.58 9.31 -14.09
CA LEU A 269 21.53 10.31 -14.27
C LEU A 269 21.90 11.63 -13.59
N GLY A 270 23.13 12.10 -13.78
CA GLY A 270 23.62 13.35 -13.19
C GLY A 270 22.77 14.58 -13.54
N TRP A 271 22.19 14.57 -14.74
CA TRP A 271 21.30 15.61 -15.23
C TRP A 271 19.93 15.68 -14.50
N LEU A 272 19.45 14.56 -13.90
CA LEU A 272 18.17 14.52 -13.17
C LEU A 272 18.34 15.07 -11.75
N THR A 273 18.53 16.36 -11.65
CA THR A 273 18.70 17.07 -10.39
C THR A 273 17.35 17.29 -9.70
N ARG A 274 17.36 17.47 -8.37
CA ARG A 274 16.17 17.81 -7.59
C ARG A 274 15.39 19.00 -8.18
N ARG A 275 16.09 20.05 -8.61
CA ARG A 275 15.44 21.19 -9.25
C ARG A 275 14.66 20.76 -10.50
N ARG A 276 15.24 19.90 -11.35
CA ARG A 276 14.55 19.39 -12.54
C ARG A 276 13.38 18.48 -12.18
N ILE A 277 13.54 17.63 -11.17
CA ILE A 277 12.43 16.78 -10.67
C ILE A 277 11.27 17.67 -10.20
N LEU A 278 11.54 18.75 -9.47
CA LEU A 278 10.50 19.67 -9.01
C LEU A 278 9.89 20.47 -10.18
N VAL A 279 10.71 21.04 -11.06
CA VAL A 279 10.24 21.86 -12.20
C VAL A 279 9.34 21.05 -13.14
N VAL A 280 9.69 19.80 -13.43
CA VAL A 280 8.87 18.92 -14.28
C VAL A 280 7.77 18.24 -13.46
N GLY A 281 8.05 17.87 -12.22
CA GLY A 281 7.13 17.14 -11.37
C GLY A 281 5.95 17.98 -10.88
N THR A 282 6.15 19.27 -10.58
CA THR A 282 5.03 20.13 -10.14
C THR A 282 3.89 20.21 -11.16
N PRO A 283 4.12 20.51 -12.44
CA PRO A 283 3.03 20.44 -13.43
C PRO A 283 2.46 19.03 -13.63
N VAL A 284 3.28 17.97 -13.48
CA VAL A 284 2.79 16.58 -13.54
C VAL A 284 1.83 16.30 -12.37
N VAL A 285 2.17 16.73 -11.16
CA VAL A 285 1.28 16.58 -9.98
C VAL A 285 0.00 17.39 -10.16
N ALA A 286 0.10 18.62 -10.67
CA ALA A 286 -1.09 19.44 -10.96
C ALA A 286 -1.99 18.78 -12.02
N ALA A 287 -1.39 18.27 -13.11
CA ALA A 287 -2.12 17.55 -14.15
C ALA A 287 -2.73 16.24 -13.60
N ALA A 288 -2.01 15.51 -12.75
CA ALA A 288 -2.53 14.31 -12.08
C ALA A 288 -3.74 14.64 -11.21
N GLY A 289 -3.68 15.74 -10.44
CA GLY A 289 -4.82 16.22 -9.65
C GLY A 289 -6.03 16.58 -10.51
N ALA A 290 -5.82 17.33 -11.58
CA ALA A 290 -6.89 17.69 -12.53
C ALA A 290 -7.48 16.43 -13.20
N LEU A 291 -6.63 15.48 -13.60
CA LEU A 291 -7.04 14.21 -14.19
C LEU A 291 -7.82 13.35 -13.19
N THR A 292 -7.41 13.33 -11.92
CA THR A 292 -8.14 12.65 -10.84
C THR A 292 -9.54 13.19 -10.69
N LEU A 293 -9.69 14.51 -10.61
CA LEU A 293 -11.01 15.16 -10.52
C LEU A 293 -11.86 14.90 -11.76
N TRP A 294 -11.28 14.98 -12.95
CA TRP A 294 -11.98 14.69 -14.20
C TRP A 294 -12.40 13.23 -14.32
N ALA A 295 -11.53 12.31 -13.88
CA ALA A 295 -11.78 10.87 -13.98
C ALA A 295 -12.80 10.39 -12.94
N ALA A 296 -12.93 11.06 -11.80
CA ALA A 296 -13.80 10.62 -10.70
C ALA A 296 -15.24 10.35 -11.14
N ASP A 297 -15.78 11.23 -12.01
CA ASP A 297 -17.16 11.10 -12.48
C ASP A 297 -17.30 10.32 -13.79
N ARG A 298 -16.24 10.26 -14.60
CA ARG A 298 -16.31 9.73 -15.98
C ARG A 298 -15.65 8.38 -16.14
N HIS A 299 -14.52 8.17 -15.45
CA HIS A 299 -13.64 7.02 -15.56
C HIS A 299 -13.11 6.62 -14.18
N PRO A 300 -13.97 6.23 -13.22
CA PRO A 300 -13.59 6.02 -11.81
C PRO A 300 -12.42 5.04 -11.64
N TRP A 301 -12.31 4.02 -12.51
CA TRP A 301 -11.19 3.06 -12.46
C TRP A 301 -9.81 3.67 -12.71
N PHE A 302 -9.72 4.84 -13.37
CA PHE A 302 -8.45 5.51 -13.69
C PHE A 302 -7.99 6.53 -12.64
N VAL A 303 -8.80 6.81 -11.63
CA VAL A 303 -8.47 7.76 -10.54
C VAL A 303 -7.14 7.40 -9.87
N THR A 304 -6.95 6.14 -9.47
CA THR A 304 -5.73 5.70 -8.81
C THR A 304 -4.52 5.64 -9.75
N ALA A 305 -4.73 5.44 -11.06
CA ALA A 305 -3.66 5.56 -12.06
C ALA A 305 -3.16 7.00 -12.20
N ALA A 306 -4.08 7.98 -12.22
CA ALA A 306 -3.72 9.40 -12.22
C ALA A 306 -2.94 9.76 -10.94
N MET A 307 -3.39 9.30 -9.77
CA MET A 307 -2.68 9.46 -8.50
C MET A 307 -1.29 8.80 -8.50
N GLY A 308 -1.08 7.72 -9.26
CA GLY A 308 0.21 7.06 -9.46
C GLY A 308 1.28 7.99 -10.02
N LEU A 309 0.90 8.95 -10.88
CA LEU A 309 1.82 9.97 -11.39
C LEU A 309 2.32 10.88 -10.26
N ALA A 310 1.43 11.35 -9.40
CA ALA A 310 1.80 12.18 -8.25
C ALA A 310 2.69 11.39 -7.26
N ALA A 311 2.34 10.13 -6.99
CA ALA A 311 3.13 9.24 -6.15
C ALA A 311 4.56 9.04 -6.71
N THR A 312 4.70 8.88 -8.03
CA THR A 312 5.99 8.77 -8.71
C THR A 312 6.88 9.98 -8.44
N VAL A 313 6.35 11.19 -8.64
CA VAL A 313 7.08 12.44 -8.39
C VAL A 313 7.49 12.55 -6.93
N MET A 314 6.58 12.29 -6.01
CA MET A 314 6.85 12.35 -4.57
C MET A 314 7.95 11.36 -4.16
N LEU A 315 7.89 10.12 -4.63
CA LEU A 315 8.93 9.12 -4.35
C LEU A 315 10.28 9.54 -4.93
N LEU A 316 10.33 10.08 -6.16
CA LEU A 316 11.58 10.59 -6.74
C LEU A 316 12.20 11.72 -5.90
N VAL A 317 11.38 12.67 -5.42
CA VAL A 317 11.84 13.77 -4.54
C VAL A 317 12.40 13.22 -3.22
N LEU A 318 11.82 12.16 -2.66
CA LEU A 318 12.27 11.56 -1.41
C LEU A 318 13.53 10.71 -1.56
N VAL A 319 13.70 9.98 -2.67
CA VAL A 319 14.85 9.08 -2.83
C VAL A 319 16.06 9.76 -3.45
N GLU A 320 15.90 10.87 -4.20
CA GLU A 320 17.00 11.59 -4.85
C GLU A 320 18.11 11.99 -3.88
N PRO A 321 17.83 12.56 -2.67
CA PRO A 321 18.88 12.91 -1.71
C PRO A 321 19.69 11.69 -1.25
N SER A 322 19.05 10.56 -1.05
CA SER A 322 19.71 9.30 -0.69
C SER A 322 20.60 8.77 -1.81
N ALA A 323 20.16 8.88 -3.07
CA ALA A 323 20.95 8.50 -4.24
C ALA A 323 22.22 9.34 -4.38
N ARG A 324 22.10 10.64 -4.10
CA ARG A 324 23.21 11.62 -4.24
C ARG A 324 24.01 11.83 -2.97
N ARG A 325 23.64 11.20 -1.85
CA ARG A 325 24.25 11.37 -0.53
C ARG A 325 24.19 12.83 -0.02
N THR A 326 23.11 13.52 -0.33
CA THR A 326 22.83 14.89 0.12
C THR A 326 21.78 14.93 1.23
N SER A 327 21.68 16.04 1.94
CA SER A 327 20.61 16.28 2.91
C SER A 327 19.40 16.94 2.25
N SER A 328 18.22 16.73 2.81
CA SER A 328 16.97 17.33 2.34
C SER A 328 16.06 17.72 3.50
N ALA A 329 15.55 18.95 3.47
CA ALA A 329 14.57 19.41 4.45
C ALA A 329 13.26 18.60 4.38
N ILE A 330 12.82 18.21 3.17
CA ILE A 330 11.64 17.37 2.98
C ILE A 330 11.84 15.99 3.62
N VAL A 331 12.99 15.35 3.40
CA VAL A 331 13.31 14.08 4.03
C VAL A 331 13.29 14.20 5.55
N ARG A 332 13.88 15.29 6.12
CA ARG A 332 13.84 15.53 7.57
C ARG A 332 12.43 15.73 8.10
N LEU A 333 11.57 16.44 7.35
CA LEU A 333 10.16 16.65 7.72
C LEU A 333 9.42 15.32 7.89
N PHE A 334 9.66 14.37 7.00
CA PHE A 334 9.05 13.04 7.07
C PHE A 334 9.83 12.04 7.94
N SER A 335 10.99 12.39 8.48
CA SER A 335 11.79 11.57 9.39
C SER A 335 11.58 11.92 10.86
N VAL A 336 10.44 12.49 11.21
CA VAL A 336 10.08 12.73 12.61
C VAL A 336 9.62 11.44 13.28
N ARG A 337 10.09 11.21 14.52
CA ARG A 337 9.87 9.95 15.25
C ARG A 337 8.43 9.44 15.26
N PRO A 338 7.38 10.27 15.51
CA PRO A 338 6.01 9.77 15.50
C PRO A 338 5.59 9.19 14.15
N LEU A 339 5.90 9.87 13.04
CA LEU A 339 5.57 9.39 11.70
C LEU A 339 6.34 8.12 11.33
N GLU A 340 7.64 8.06 11.66
CA GLU A 340 8.44 6.85 11.45
C GLU A 340 7.92 5.66 12.26
N HIS A 341 7.46 5.90 13.51
CA HIS A 341 6.83 4.84 14.31
C HIS A 341 5.56 4.31 13.65
N ILE A 342 4.63 5.20 13.23
CA ILE A 342 3.40 4.80 12.51
C ILE A 342 3.76 4.07 11.21
N GLY A 343 4.76 4.54 10.48
CA GLY A 343 5.25 3.88 9.27
C GLY A 343 5.76 2.47 9.51
N ALA A 344 6.52 2.27 10.57
CA ALA A 344 7.06 0.95 10.95
C ALA A 344 5.96 -0.07 11.28
N ILE A 345 4.89 0.36 11.95
CA ILE A 345 3.73 -0.46 12.33
C ILE A 345 2.58 -0.42 11.30
N SER A 346 2.79 0.25 10.16
CA SER A 346 1.70 0.62 9.24
C SER A 346 0.88 -0.57 8.74
N LEU A 347 1.49 -1.75 8.57
CA LEU A 347 0.74 -2.96 8.18
C LEU A 347 -0.28 -3.36 9.25
N SER A 348 0.15 -3.51 10.49
CA SER A 348 -0.77 -3.82 11.59
C SER A 348 -1.81 -2.72 11.80
N ALA A 349 -1.41 -1.44 11.81
CA ALA A 349 -2.35 -0.33 11.97
C ALA A 349 -3.38 -0.28 10.83
N TYR A 350 -2.95 -0.54 9.60
CA TYR A 350 -3.81 -0.65 8.42
C TYR A 350 -4.79 -1.83 8.52
N LEU A 351 -4.39 -2.97 9.07
CA LEU A 351 -5.29 -4.10 9.24
C LEU A 351 -6.28 -3.87 10.39
N TRP A 352 -5.86 -3.22 11.46
CA TRP A 352 -6.71 -2.92 12.61
C TRP A 352 -7.74 -1.83 12.37
N HIS A 353 -7.52 -0.90 11.42
CA HIS A 353 -8.37 0.28 11.34
C HIS A 353 -9.84 -0.03 11.03
N TYR A 354 -10.11 -1.01 10.17
CA TYR A 354 -11.50 -1.35 9.85
C TYR A 354 -12.21 -2.09 10.99
N PRO A 355 -11.61 -3.12 11.62
CA PRO A 355 -12.16 -3.67 12.86
C PRO A 355 -12.37 -2.63 13.96
N VAL A 356 -11.42 -1.71 14.18
CA VAL A 356 -11.57 -0.62 15.16
C VAL A 356 -12.72 0.30 14.77
N LEU A 357 -12.87 0.65 13.50
CA LEU A 357 -13.97 1.45 12.98
C LEU A 357 -15.32 0.78 13.30
N LEU A 358 -15.48 -0.52 13.06
CA LEU A 358 -16.69 -1.27 13.39
C LEU A 358 -16.93 -1.34 14.90
N LEU A 359 -15.89 -1.49 15.71
CA LEU A 359 -16.01 -1.46 17.17
C LEU A 359 -16.40 -0.08 17.70
N VAL A 360 -15.82 1.00 17.16
CA VAL A 360 -16.22 2.37 17.50
C VAL A 360 -17.68 2.61 17.14
N SER A 361 -18.13 2.17 15.95
CA SER A 361 -19.55 2.27 15.54
C SER A 361 -20.49 1.51 16.48
N ARG A 362 -20.07 0.33 16.97
CA ARG A 362 -20.83 -0.46 17.93
C ARG A 362 -21.01 0.28 19.28
N ILE A 363 -19.93 0.92 19.74
CA ILE A 363 -19.94 1.71 20.97
C ILE A 363 -20.73 3.00 20.77
N ASP A 364 -20.53 3.68 19.64
CA ASP A 364 -21.17 4.94 19.31
C ASP A 364 -22.70 4.84 19.27
N ARG A 365 -23.24 3.72 18.79
CA ARG A 365 -24.69 3.42 18.81
C ARG A 365 -25.30 3.54 20.19
N HIS A 366 -24.53 3.30 21.26
CA HIS A 366 -24.99 3.36 22.65
C HIS A 366 -24.64 4.67 23.33
N LEU A 367 -23.54 5.32 22.94
CA LEU A 367 -22.97 6.47 23.64
C LEU A 367 -23.10 7.80 22.90
N GLY A 368 -23.35 7.75 21.56
CA GLY A 368 -23.47 8.96 20.73
C GLY A 368 -22.21 9.83 20.72
N ILE A 369 -21.01 9.20 20.74
CA ILE A 369 -19.73 9.92 20.86
C ILE A 369 -19.32 10.58 19.55
N VAL A 370 -19.65 9.94 18.42
CA VAL A 370 -19.25 10.38 17.07
C VAL A 370 -20.42 11.07 16.35
N GLY A 371 -21.67 10.65 16.62
CA GLY A 371 -22.86 11.16 15.96
C GLY A 371 -23.37 12.49 16.57
N GLY A 372 -23.86 13.41 15.71
CA GLY A 372 -24.58 14.63 16.11
C GLY A 372 -24.14 15.89 15.39
N ASP A 373 -22.92 16.32 15.54
CA ASP A 373 -22.36 17.48 14.83
C ASP A 373 -21.41 17.02 13.73
N GLU A 374 -21.56 17.58 12.53
CA GLU A 374 -20.77 17.21 11.35
C GLU A 374 -19.27 17.45 11.56
N VAL A 375 -18.90 18.58 12.16
CA VAL A 375 -17.49 18.92 12.44
C VAL A 375 -16.90 17.96 13.47
N VAL A 376 -17.69 17.63 14.51
CA VAL A 376 -17.31 16.64 15.53
C VAL A 376 -17.07 15.28 14.87
N THR A 377 -17.96 14.84 14.02
CA THR A 377 -17.84 13.57 13.28
C THR A 377 -16.60 13.56 12.41
N MET A 378 -16.33 14.62 11.64
CA MET A 378 -15.17 14.71 10.73
C MET A 378 -13.82 14.70 11.47
N VAL A 379 -13.77 15.14 12.72
CA VAL A 379 -12.52 15.18 13.51
C VAL A 379 -12.39 13.98 14.43
N TRP A 380 -13.43 13.67 15.19
CA TRP A 380 -13.36 12.64 16.23
C TRP A 380 -13.39 11.22 15.70
N ALA A 381 -14.14 10.92 14.63
CA ALA A 381 -14.18 9.59 14.07
C ALA A 381 -12.79 9.13 13.60
N PRO A 382 -12.09 9.84 12.70
CA PRO A 382 -10.74 9.43 12.29
C PRO A 382 -9.73 9.46 13.45
N PHE A 383 -9.87 10.37 14.42
CA PHE A 383 -8.99 10.41 15.58
C PHE A 383 -9.13 9.15 16.46
N LEU A 384 -10.34 8.76 16.82
CA LEU A 384 -10.59 7.57 17.65
C LEU A 384 -10.14 6.29 16.94
N VAL A 385 -10.46 6.17 15.64
CA VAL A 385 -10.02 5.03 14.83
C VAL A 385 -8.51 4.99 14.72
N ALA A 386 -7.84 6.12 14.49
CA ALA A 386 -6.38 6.20 14.40
C ALA A 386 -5.73 5.81 15.74
N VAL A 387 -6.17 6.35 16.86
CA VAL A 387 -5.62 6.04 18.19
C VAL A 387 -5.74 4.54 18.49
N GLY A 388 -6.94 3.95 18.29
CA GLY A 388 -7.17 2.53 18.50
C GLY A 388 -6.31 1.66 17.59
N SER A 389 -6.23 2.01 16.30
CA SER A 389 -5.46 1.27 15.30
C SER A 389 -3.95 1.34 15.55
N ILE A 390 -3.43 2.50 15.97
CA ILE A 390 -2.01 2.66 16.32
C ILE A 390 -1.68 1.88 17.59
N ALA A 391 -2.54 1.92 18.60
CA ALA A 391 -2.32 1.19 19.86
C ALA A 391 -2.29 -0.32 19.62
N LEU A 392 -3.34 -0.89 18.99
CA LEU A 392 -3.42 -2.31 18.67
C LEU A 392 -2.37 -2.72 17.64
N GLY A 393 -2.09 -1.88 16.65
CA GLY A 393 -1.05 -2.08 15.67
C GLY A 393 0.35 -2.14 16.29
N THR A 394 0.64 -1.26 17.26
CA THR A 394 1.91 -1.28 18.01
C THR A 394 2.06 -2.58 18.81
N LEU A 395 0.98 -3.02 19.44
CA LEU A 395 0.98 -4.28 20.22
C LEU A 395 1.24 -5.48 19.30
N THR A 396 0.47 -5.60 18.22
CA THR A 396 0.63 -6.69 17.24
C THR A 396 2.01 -6.68 16.61
N TYR A 397 2.52 -5.52 16.21
CA TYR A 397 3.85 -5.39 15.66
C TYR A 397 4.94 -5.92 16.64
N ARG A 398 4.87 -5.52 17.92
CA ARG A 398 5.86 -5.91 18.92
C ARG A 398 5.79 -7.38 19.29
N LEU A 399 4.58 -7.94 19.40
CA LEU A 399 4.36 -9.30 19.89
C LEU A 399 4.39 -10.37 18.78
N VAL A 400 4.05 -10.01 17.55
CA VAL A 400 3.87 -10.98 16.45
C VAL A 400 4.77 -10.67 15.26
N GLU A 401 4.65 -9.47 14.65
CA GLU A 401 5.35 -9.19 13.40
C GLU A 401 6.85 -9.12 13.58
N LYS A 402 7.34 -8.32 14.55
CA LYS A 402 8.76 -8.11 14.78
C LYS A 402 9.49 -9.42 15.11
N PRO A 403 9.02 -10.27 16.03
CA PRO A 403 9.62 -11.58 16.29
C PRO A 403 9.66 -12.48 15.04
N ALA A 404 8.58 -12.51 14.24
CA ALA A 404 8.54 -13.31 13.03
C ALA A 404 9.56 -12.82 11.97
N MET A 405 9.68 -11.51 11.79
CA MET A 405 10.67 -10.91 10.88
C MET A 405 12.12 -11.16 11.35
N GLU A 406 12.40 -11.06 12.65
CA GLU A 406 13.72 -11.35 13.21
C GLU A 406 14.10 -12.82 13.03
N TRP A 407 13.14 -13.73 13.23
CA TRP A 407 13.34 -15.16 12.96
C TRP A 407 13.69 -15.42 11.48
N ALA A 408 12.91 -14.84 10.54
CA ALA A 408 13.18 -14.95 9.10
C ALA A 408 14.49 -14.28 8.67
N GLY A 409 14.94 -13.27 9.40
CA GLY A 409 16.22 -12.59 9.17
C GLY A 409 17.46 -13.43 9.50
N ARG A 410 17.32 -14.36 10.45
CA ARG A 410 18.39 -15.27 10.91
C ARG A 410 18.58 -16.50 10.03
N ARG A 411 17.61 -16.84 9.20
CA ARG A 411 17.62 -17.93 8.20
C ARG A 411 17.93 -17.41 6.80
#